data_0b4fb5167e725511561f4b85780ca9af
#
_entry.id   0b4fb5167e725511561f4b85780ca9af
#
_cell.length_a   1.000
_cell.length_b   1.000
_cell.length_c   1.000
_cell.angle_alpha   90.00
_cell.angle_beta   90.00
_cell.angle_gamma   90.00
#
_symmetry.space_group_name_H-M   'P 1'
#
loop_
_entity.id
_entity.type
_entity.pdbx_description
1 polymer ?
#
loop_
_entity_poly.entity_id
_entity_poly.type
_entity_poly.pdbx_seq_one_letter_code
_entity_poly.pdbx_strand_id
1 'polypeptide(L)'
;MEVAVITRHAIANYGSLLQAAATQNAIEALGHSCRIIDYVRPNEVCTQLHKCQLQQKPRWNRTPLRRRVYSTLRYTENVMAGRLFESARRQMLHLTEPFSTAQELTANGPKADVYMTGSDQVWGPMEDGTYDPVYRLAFAPQGTKKVAYAASFGRTELSKPLRGQFCRDLRQYTSITVRSSGASSRPRQSPAPD
;
A
#
# COMPACT_ATOMS: atom_id res chain seq x y z
N MET A 1 -19.05 7.88 12.94
CA MET A 1 -17.93 7.07 13.40
C MET A 1 -16.66 7.60 12.76
N GLU A 2 -15.54 7.46 13.46
CA GLU A 2 -14.23 7.80 12.90
C GLU A 2 -13.57 6.54 12.31
N VAL A 3 -13.16 6.63 11.04
CA VAL A 3 -12.53 5.53 10.30
C VAL A 3 -11.10 5.91 9.96
N ALA A 4 -10.14 5.11 10.41
CA ALA A 4 -8.73 5.25 10.07
C ALA A 4 -8.35 4.22 8.99
N VAL A 5 -7.92 4.71 7.83
CA VAL A 5 -7.62 3.85 6.67
C VAL A 5 -6.12 3.77 6.43
N ILE A 6 -5.59 2.56 6.33
CA ILE A 6 -4.22 2.30 5.89
C ILE A 6 -4.21 1.77 4.46
N THR A 7 -3.52 2.46 3.57
CA THR A 7 -3.36 2.07 2.16
C THR A 7 -2.03 2.57 1.60
N ARG A 8 -1.64 2.09 0.43
CA ARG A 8 -0.41 2.52 -0.25
C ARG A 8 -0.65 3.82 -1.03
N HIS A 9 -0.71 4.95 -0.33
CA HIS A 9 -0.99 6.27 -0.92
C HIS A 9 0.26 7.09 -1.25
N ALA A 10 1.42 6.76 -0.68
CA ALA A 10 2.65 7.55 -0.78
C ALA A 10 3.60 7.09 -1.91
N ILE A 11 3.34 5.95 -2.51
CA ILE A 11 4.03 5.51 -3.72
C ILE A 11 3.64 6.45 -4.86
N ALA A 12 4.62 6.94 -5.63
CA ALA A 12 4.36 7.88 -6.74
C ALA A 12 3.59 7.23 -7.89
N ASN A 13 2.39 6.81 -7.59
CA ASN A 13 1.40 6.22 -8.48
C ASN A 13 0.07 6.95 -8.27
N TYR A 14 -0.32 7.75 -9.26
CA TYR A 14 -1.59 8.47 -9.21
C TYR A 14 -2.80 7.53 -9.10
N GLY A 15 -2.71 6.31 -9.62
CA GLY A 15 -3.78 5.31 -9.45
C GLY A 15 -4.01 4.96 -7.98
N SER A 16 -2.95 4.74 -7.21
CA SER A 16 -3.04 4.47 -5.77
C SER A 16 -3.54 5.69 -4.99
N LEU A 17 -3.11 6.90 -5.38
CA LEU A 17 -3.59 8.14 -4.77
C LEU A 17 -5.09 8.36 -5.02
N LEU A 18 -5.54 8.23 -6.26
CA LEU A 18 -6.96 8.38 -6.62
C LEU A 18 -7.83 7.32 -5.94
N GLN A 19 -7.32 6.11 -5.78
CA GLN A 19 -8.01 5.04 -5.10
C GLN A 19 -8.15 5.32 -3.58
N ALA A 20 -7.11 5.88 -2.95
CA ALA A 20 -7.18 6.32 -1.56
C ALA A 20 -8.22 7.44 -1.38
N ALA A 21 -8.20 8.45 -2.27
CA ALA A 21 -9.17 9.55 -2.26
C ALA A 21 -10.61 9.06 -2.50
N ALA A 22 -10.82 8.15 -3.44
CA ALA A 22 -12.13 7.57 -3.68
C ALA A 22 -12.65 6.77 -2.48
N THR A 23 -11.78 6.04 -1.78
CA THR A 23 -12.14 5.33 -0.56
C THR A 23 -12.52 6.29 0.56
N GLN A 24 -11.75 7.36 0.76
CA GLN A 24 -12.04 8.43 1.72
C GLN A 24 -13.41 9.07 1.42
N ASN A 25 -13.62 9.51 0.20
CA ASN A 25 -14.87 10.17 -0.23
C ASN A 25 -16.08 9.24 -0.06
N ALA A 26 -15.93 7.94 -0.35
CA ALA A 26 -17.01 6.97 -0.17
C ALA A 26 -17.38 6.80 1.32
N ILE A 27 -16.41 6.77 2.22
CA ILE A 27 -16.64 6.69 3.66
C ILE A 27 -17.35 7.97 4.16
N GLU A 28 -16.91 9.13 3.70
CA GLU A 28 -17.50 10.44 4.06
C GLU A 28 -18.90 10.61 3.51
N ALA A 29 -19.17 10.14 2.29
CA ALA A 29 -20.51 10.12 1.71
C ALA A 29 -21.51 9.24 2.50
N LEU A 30 -21.01 8.26 3.25
CA LEU A 30 -21.81 7.45 4.17
C LEU A 30 -22.04 8.12 5.55
N GLY A 31 -21.58 9.36 5.74
CA GLY A 31 -21.76 10.13 6.97
C GLY A 31 -20.74 9.78 8.07
N HIS A 32 -19.56 9.27 7.70
CA HIS A 32 -18.48 8.97 8.64
C HIS A 32 -17.30 9.91 8.42
N SER A 33 -16.50 10.15 9.48
CA SER A 33 -15.23 10.84 9.33
C SER A 33 -14.17 9.85 8.84
N CYS A 34 -13.32 10.25 7.89
CA CYS A 34 -12.26 9.41 7.36
C CYS A 34 -10.90 10.11 7.47
N ARG A 35 -9.89 9.39 7.97
CA ARG A 35 -8.49 9.81 7.90
C ARG A 35 -7.64 8.71 7.29
N ILE A 36 -6.80 9.09 6.35
CA ILE A 36 -5.79 8.18 5.79
C ILE A 36 -4.55 8.22 6.68
N ILE A 37 -4.14 7.08 7.19
CA ILE A 37 -2.94 6.97 8.02
C ILE A 37 -1.72 7.24 7.16
N ASP A 38 -1.01 8.32 7.46
CA ASP A 38 0.21 8.71 6.74
C ASP A 38 1.41 7.86 7.19
N TYR A 39 1.37 6.58 6.81
CA TYR A 39 2.45 5.64 7.05
C TYR A 39 3.30 5.48 5.81
N VAL A 40 4.56 5.90 5.91
CA VAL A 40 5.51 5.86 4.82
C VAL A 40 6.84 5.29 5.32
N ARG A 41 7.21 4.11 4.84
CA ARG A 41 8.49 3.51 5.19
C ARG A 41 9.65 4.35 4.61
N PRO A 42 10.80 4.44 5.31
CA PRO A 42 11.94 5.25 4.84
C PRO A 42 12.44 4.89 3.43
N ASN A 43 12.28 3.63 3.01
CA ASN A 43 12.66 3.15 1.68
C ASN A 43 11.58 3.39 0.59
N GLU A 44 10.37 3.78 0.95
CA GLU A 44 9.26 4.08 0.03
C GLU A 44 9.13 5.57 -0.30
N VAL A 45 9.99 6.42 0.26
CA VAL A 45 9.95 7.87 0.03
C VAL A 45 10.15 8.18 -1.46
N CYS A 46 9.24 8.97 -2.00
CA CYS A 46 9.13 9.34 -3.42
C CYS A 46 10.41 9.93 -4.04
N THR A 47 11.34 10.41 -3.22
CA THR A 47 12.65 10.95 -3.66
C THR A 47 13.55 9.91 -4.34
N GLN A 48 13.18 8.63 -4.31
CA GLN A 48 13.95 7.54 -4.93
C GLN A 48 13.37 7.01 -6.24
N LEU A 49 12.34 7.65 -6.79
CA LEU A 49 11.73 7.27 -8.09
C LEU A 49 12.75 7.05 -9.21
N HIS A 50 13.79 7.89 -9.26
CA HIS A 50 14.85 7.76 -10.26
C HIS A 50 15.66 6.47 -10.12
N LYS A 51 15.80 5.91 -8.91
CA LYS A 51 16.50 4.64 -8.69
C LYS A 51 15.67 3.46 -9.20
N CYS A 52 14.37 3.44 -8.90
CA CYS A 52 13.45 2.42 -9.39
C CYS A 52 13.34 2.46 -10.92
N GLN A 53 13.22 3.65 -11.50
CA GLN A 53 13.22 3.83 -12.95
C GLN A 53 14.55 3.41 -13.61
N LEU A 54 15.68 3.66 -12.95
CA LEU A 54 17.00 3.28 -13.43
C LEU A 54 17.17 1.75 -13.47
N GLN A 55 16.62 1.03 -12.47
CA GLN A 55 16.63 -0.44 -12.45
C GLN A 55 15.86 -1.04 -13.64
N GLN A 56 14.79 -0.40 -14.08
CA GLN A 56 13.99 -0.81 -15.24
C GLN A 56 14.65 -0.48 -16.59
N LYS A 57 15.79 0.22 -16.58
CA LYS A 57 16.52 0.64 -17.82
C LYS A 57 17.93 0.06 -17.89
N PRO A 58 18.10 -1.21 -18.32
CA PRO A 58 19.38 -1.90 -18.30
C PRO A 58 20.49 -1.14 -19.03
N ARG A 59 20.15 -0.41 -20.12
CA ARG A 59 21.11 0.37 -20.92
C ARG A 59 21.79 1.50 -20.11
N TRP A 60 21.05 2.13 -19.19
CA TRP A 60 21.55 3.22 -18.34
C TRP A 60 22.14 2.72 -17.03
N ASN A 61 21.74 1.53 -16.59
CA ASN A 61 22.21 0.91 -15.36
C ASN A 61 23.56 0.16 -15.52
N ARG A 62 24.11 0.10 -16.74
CA ARG A 62 25.26 -0.74 -17.10
C ARG A 62 26.61 -0.25 -16.55
N THR A 63 26.81 1.05 -16.37
CA THR A 63 28.07 1.62 -15.86
C THR A 63 27.80 2.73 -14.84
N PRO A 64 28.70 2.95 -13.84
CA PRO A 64 28.55 4.01 -12.83
C PRO A 64 28.40 5.40 -13.45
N LEU A 65 29.16 5.68 -14.51
CA LEU A 65 29.13 6.97 -15.22
C LEU A 65 27.75 7.22 -15.85
N ARG A 66 27.18 6.22 -16.55
CA ARG A 66 25.85 6.35 -17.16
C ARG A 66 24.75 6.55 -16.11
N ARG A 67 24.85 5.86 -14.96
CA ARG A 67 23.94 6.08 -13.83
C ARG A 67 23.98 7.53 -13.33
N ARG A 68 25.19 8.09 -13.15
CA ARG A 68 25.36 9.49 -12.74
C ARG A 68 24.75 10.44 -13.76
N VAL A 69 25.09 10.31 -15.03
CA VAL A 69 24.54 11.15 -16.11
C VAL A 69 23.01 11.08 -16.15
N TYR A 70 22.45 9.88 -16.12
CA TYR A 70 20.98 9.70 -16.08
C TYR A 70 20.34 10.36 -14.85
N SER A 71 20.93 10.14 -13.67
CA SER A 71 20.42 10.71 -12.41
C SER A 71 20.48 12.23 -12.43
N THR A 72 21.55 12.84 -12.97
CA THR A 72 21.69 14.30 -13.05
C THR A 72 20.68 14.90 -14.04
N LEU A 73 20.55 14.31 -15.24
CA LEU A 73 19.62 14.80 -16.27
C LEU A 73 18.15 14.69 -15.85
N ARG A 74 17.81 13.68 -15.04
CA ARG A 74 16.45 13.44 -14.56
C ARG A 74 16.16 14.00 -13.18
N TYR A 75 17.16 14.55 -12.51
CA TYR A 75 17.03 15.02 -11.12
C TYR A 75 15.94 16.08 -10.98
N THR A 76 15.97 17.11 -11.80
CA THR A 76 14.98 18.20 -11.75
C THR A 76 13.58 17.72 -12.05
N GLU A 77 13.39 16.89 -13.11
CA GLU A 77 12.09 16.33 -13.45
C GLU A 77 11.54 15.45 -12.32
N ASN A 78 12.38 14.59 -11.74
CA ASN A 78 11.97 13.69 -10.67
C ASN A 78 11.64 14.44 -9.37
N VAL A 79 12.40 15.46 -9.04
CA VAL A 79 12.13 16.31 -7.86
C VAL A 79 10.82 17.09 -8.05
N MET A 80 10.61 17.68 -9.24
CA MET A 80 9.35 18.38 -9.54
C MET A 80 8.16 17.43 -9.53
N ALA A 81 8.27 16.27 -10.18
CA ALA A 81 7.21 15.26 -10.17
C ALA A 81 6.90 14.77 -8.76
N GLY A 82 7.92 14.53 -7.93
CA GLY A 82 7.75 14.17 -6.53
C GLY A 82 7.05 15.24 -5.70
N ARG A 83 7.41 16.52 -5.91
CA ARG A 83 6.76 17.65 -5.22
C ARG A 83 5.30 17.83 -5.66
N LEU A 84 5.02 17.69 -6.94
CA LEU A 84 3.66 17.76 -7.47
C LEU A 84 2.79 16.62 -6.92
N PHE A 85 3.34 15.40 -6.90
CA PHE A 85 2.64 14.25 -6.32
C PHE A 85 2.35 14.45 -4.84
N GLU A 86 3.34 14.90 -4.06
CA GLU A 86 3.19 15.16 -2.62
C GLU A 86 2.17 16.30 -2.36
N SER A 87 2.19 17.35 -3.19
CA SER A 87 1.19 18.41 -3.12
C SER A 87 -0.22 17.88 -3.39
N ALA A 88 -0.39 17.08 -4.44
CA ALA A 88 -1.67 16.46 -4.76
C ALA A 88 -2.13 15.53 -3.63
N ARG A 89 -1.24 14.72 -3.07
CA ARG A 89 -1.52 13.82 -1.95
C ARG A 89 -2.07 14.57 -0.74
N ARG A 90 -1.41 15.66 -0.34
CA ARG A 90 -1.83 16.50 0.79
C ARG A 90 -3.11 17.29 0.54
N GLN A 91 -3.40 17.62 -0.70
CA GLN A 91 -4.64 18.32 -1.06
C GLN A 91 -5.85 17.38 -1.15
N MET A 92 -5.63 16.15 -1.59
CA MET A 92 -6.71 15.19 -1.84
C MET A 92 -7.06 14.31 -0.64
N LEU A 93 -6.12 14.11 0.29
CA LEU A 93 -6.29 13.17 1.39
C LEU A 93 -6.30 13.88 2.74
N HIS A 94 -7.22 13.49 3.61
CA HIS A 94 -7.22 13.84 5.03
C HIS A 94 -6.24 12.95 5.76
N LEU A 95 -4.97 13.36 5.77
CA LEU A 95 -3.87 12.60 6.34
C LEU A 95 -3.80 12.76 7.87
N THR A 96 -3.35 11.71 8.56
CA THR A 96 -2.89 11.81 9.95
C THR A 96 -1.52 12.48 10.02
N GLU A 97 -0.97 12.61 11.24
CA GLU A 97 0.47 12.84 11.41
C GLU A 97 1.27 11.71 10.74
N PRO A 98 2.49 12.01 10.23
CA PRO A 98 3.30 11.03 9.54
C PRO A 98 3.92 10.01 10.50
N PHE A 99 3.93 8.74 10.09
CA PHE A 99 4.56 7.62 10.78
C PHE A 99 5.56 6.94 9.85
N SER A 100 6.74 6.61 10.37
CA SER A 100 7.80 5.94 9.61
C SER A 100 8.02 4.50 10.03
N THR A 101 7.57 4.12 11.22
CA THR A 101 7.75 2.78 11.78
C THR A 101 6.45 2.21 12.35
N ALA A 102 6.35 0.88 12.37
CA ALA A 102 5.22 0.19 13.00
C ALA A 102 5.13 0.49 14.50
N GLN A 103 6.28 0.70 15.16
CA GLN A 103 6.35 1.01 16.59
C GLN A 103 5.75 2.39 16.89
N GLU A 104 6.12 3.42 16.11
CA GLU A 104 5.52 4.75 16.23
C GLU A 104 4.01 4.70 16.04
N LEU A 105 3.55 4.01 15.01
CA LEU A 105 2.14 3.87 14.73
C LEU A 105 1.38 3.11 15.85
N THR A 106 2.01 2.10 16.44
CA THR A 106 1.42 1.37 17.57
C THR A 106 1.33 2.23 18.83
N ALA A 107 2.34 3.07 19.08
CA ALA A 107 2.39 3.92 20.28
C ALA A 107 1.50 5.16 20.16
N ASN A 108 1.49 5.81 18.99
CA ASN A 108 0.91 7.13 18.79
C ASN A 108 -0.12 7.18 17.65
N GLY A 109 -0.56 6.02 17.13
CA GLY A 109 -1.51 5.95 16.02
C GLY A 109 -2.85 6.62 16.34
N PRO A 110 -3.59 7.00 15.30
CA PRO A 110 -4.86 7.68 15.48
C PRO A 110 -5.85 6.78 16.22
N LYS A 111 -6.62 7.35 17.13
CA LYS A 111 -7.78 6.66 17.73
C LYS A 111 -8.92 6.68 16.72
N ALA A 112 -9.54 5.54 16.49
CA ALA A 112 -10.67 5.40 15.56
C ALA A 112 -11.64 4.31 16.04
N ASP A 113 -12.90 4.43 15.62
CA ASP A 113 -13.92 3.41 15.89
C ASP A 113 -13.72 2.18 15.00
N VAL A 114 -13.18 2.41 13.79
CA VAL A 114 -12.93 1.38 12.80
C VAL A 114 -11.56 1.60 12.17
N TYR A 115 -10.76 0.56 12.11
CA TYR A 115 -9.52 0.54 11.31
C TYR A 115 -9.77 -0.24 10.03
N MET A 116 -9.46 0.38 8.89
CA MET A 116 -9.67 -0.21 7.57
C MET A 116 -8.34 -0.35 6.83
N THR A 117 -8.15 -1.49 6.16
CA THR A 117 -7.06 -1.69 5.19
C THR A 117 -7.60 -1.85 3.78
N GLY A 118 -6.89 -1.34 2.81
CA GLY A 118 -7.29 -1.41 1.39
C GLY A 118 -7.57 0.00 0.88
N SER A 119 -7.98 0.17 -0.28
CA SER A 119 -8.26 -0.68 -1.46
C SER A 119 -7.05 -0.69 -2.40
N ASP A 120 -6.07 -1.54 -2.22
CA ASP A 120 -4.92 -1.71 -3.12
C ASP A 120 -4.26 -3.08 -2.86
N GLN A 121 -3.09 -3.33 -3.46
CA GLN A 121 -2.26 -4.52 -3.19
C GLN A 121 -1.54 -4.41 -1.83
N VAL A 122 -2.30 -4.03 -0.79
CA VAL A 122 -1.78 -3.77 0.56
C VAL A 122 -1.26 -5.02 1.26
N TRP A 123 -1.68 -6.20 0.82
CA TRP A 123 -1.23 -7.49 1.34
C TRP A 123 -0.16 -8.15 0.47
N GLY A 124 0.27 -7.49 -0.60
CA GLY A 124 1.38 -7.92 -1.43
C GLY A 124 2.74 -7.66 -0.78
N PRO A 125 3.81 -8.23 -1.35
CA PRO A 125 5.17 -7.93 -0.89
C PRO A 125 5.52 -6.47 -1.14
N MET A 126 6.36 -5.93 -0.27
CA MET A 126 7.01 -4.66 -0.46
C MET A 126 8.11 -4.76 -1.52
N GLU A 127 8.73 -3.65 -1.93
CA GLU A 127 9.81 -3.63 -2.91
C GLU A 127 11.02 -4.49 -2.49
N ASP A 128 11.24 -4.65 -1.19
CA ASP A 128 12.28 -5.51 -0.61
C ASP A 128 11.87 -6.98 -0.46
N GLY A 129 10.67 -7.34 -0.93
CA GLY A 129 10.10 -8.70 -0.83
C GLY A 129 9.54 -9.04 0.55
N THR A 130 9.60 -8.13 1.52
CA THR A 130 9.02 -8.33 2.85
C THR A 130 7.52 -8.04 2.86
N TYR A 131 6.83 -8.46 3.92
CA TYR A 131 5.40 -8.21 4.14
C TYR A 131 5.21 -7.42 5.41
N ASP A 132 4.72 -6.20 5.26
CA ASP A 132 4.57 -5.29 6.39
C ASP A 132 3.29 -5.61 7.19
N PRO A 133 3.40 -5.90 8.51
CA PRO A 133 2.25 -6.17 9.35
C PRO A 133 1.34 -4.95 9.56
N VAL A 134 1.80 -3.74 9.33
CA VAL A 134 1.00 -2.51 9.42
C VAL A 134 -0.19 -2.58 8.47
N TYR A 135 0.00 -3.07 7.25
CA TYR A 135 -1.09 -3.23 6.28
C TYR A 135 -2.07 -4.37 6.63
N ARG A 136 -1.77 -5.17 7.66
CA ARG A 136 -2.69 -6.14 8.24
C ARG A 136 -3.32 -5.65 9.55
N LEU A 137 -3.23 -4.36 9.82
CA LEU A 137 -3.76 -3.71 11.03
C LEU A 137 -3.21 -4.30 12.35
N ALA A 138 -1.93 -4.74 12.33
CA ALA A 138 -1.29 -5.30 13.52
C ALA A 138 -1.07 -4.24 14.62
N PHE A 139 -1.02 -2.96 14.26
CA PHE A 139 -0.89 -1.83 15.17
C PHE A 139 -2.21 -1.45 15.88
N ALA A 140 -3.36 -1.85 15.30
CA ALA A 140 -4.66 -1.45 15.82
C ALA A 140 -4.93 -2.10 17.19
N PRO A 141 -5.45 -1.36 18.19
CA PRO A 141 -5.71 -1.87 19.52
C PRO A 141 -6.59 -3.12 19.50
N GLN A 142 -6.40 -3.98 20.50
CA GLN A 142 -7.26 -5.17 20.65
C GLN A 142 -8.72 -4.77 20.92
N GLY A 143 -9.64 -5.53 20.33
CA GLY A 143 -11.08 -5.28 20.49
C GLY A 143 -11.64 -4.19 19.57
N THR A 144 -10.81 -3.50 18.78
CA THR A 144 -11.29 -2.53 17.80
C THR A 144 -11.81 -3.22 16.54
N LYS A 145 -12.76 -2.60 15.85
CA LYS A 145 -13.28 -3.11 14.57
C LYS A 145 -12.24 -2.99 13.49
N LYS A 146 -11.87 -4.12 12.87
CA LYS A 146 -10.94 -4.21 11.74
C LYS A 146 -11.69 -4.61 10.49
N VAL A 147 -11.49 -3.87 9.40
CA VAL A 147 -12.18 -4.09 8.12
C VAL A 147 -11.15 -4.11 6.98
N ALA A 148 -11.34 -4.98 6.02
CA ALA A 148 -10.62 -4.94 4.76
C ALA A 148 -11.58 -4.63 3.61
N TYR A 149 -11.28 -3.58 2.85
CA TYR A 149 -12.06 -3.19 1.69
C TYR A 149 -11.24 -3.30 0.41
N ALA A 150 -11.66 -4.19 -0.48
CA ALA A 150 -10.99 -4.44 -1.76
C ALA A 150 -9.46 -4.63 -1.65
N ALA A 151 -9.00 -5.21 -0.54
CA ALA A 151 -7.59 -5.53 -0.33
C ALA A 151 -7.14 -6.67 -1.25
N SER A 152 -5.87 -6.70 -1.61
CA SER A 152 -5.34 -7.69 -2.56
C SER A 152 -3.90 -8.07 -2.22
N PHE A 153 -3.55 -9.32 -2.54
CA PHE A 153 -2.16 -9.83 -2.49
C PHE A 153 -1.35 -9.52 -3.76
N GLY A 154 -2.03 -8.99 -4.81
CA GLY A 154 -1.43 -8.92 -6.13
C GLY A 154 -1.38 -10.32 -6.78
N ARG A 155 -0.28 -10.60 -7.47
CA ARG A 155 -0.05 -11.88 -8.19
C ARG A 155 0.90 -12.82 -7.45
N THR A 156 1.07 -12.67 -6.16
CA THR A 156 2.10 -13.37 -5.39
C THR A 156 1.53 -14.59 -4.67
N GLU A 157 2.24 -15.71 -4.75
CA GLU A 157 1.95 -16.88 -3.94
C GLU A 157 2.60 -16.74 -2.56
N LEU A 158 1.81 -16.95 -1.51
CA LEU A 158 2.29 -16.89 -0.14
C LEU A 158 2.97 -18.20 0.25
N SER A 159 4.16 -18.11 0.87
CA SER A 159 4.79 -19.26 1.52
C SER A 159 3.92 -19.81 2.67
N LYS A 160 4.08 -21.09 3.01
CA LYS A 160 3.29 -21.73 4.08
C LYS A 160 3.37 -20.98 5.42
N PRO A 161 4.58 -20.56 5.93
CA PRO A 161 4.67 -19.80 7.17
C PRO A 161 3.92 -18.48 7.13
N LEU A 162 4.08 -17.75 6.02
CA LEU A 162 3.44 -16.45 5.82
C LEU A 162 1.91 -16.58 5.73
N ARG A 163 1.42 -17.60 5.04
CA ARG A 163 -0.01 -17.93 5.00
C ARG A 163 -0.58 -18.15 6.40
N GLY A 164 0.15 -18.86 7.26
CA GLY A 164 -0.23 -19.04 8.67
C GLY A 164 -0.33 -17.73 9.45
N GLN A 165 0.59 -16.79 9.22
CA GLN A 165 0.52 -15.45 9.82
C GLN A 165 -0.71 -14.68 9.33
N PHE A 166 -0.92 -14.62 8.02
CA PHE A 166 -2.10 -13.96 7.44
C PHE A 166 -3.40 -14.55 7.99
N CYS A 167 -3.51 -15.88 8.09
CA CYS A 167 -4.70 -16.52 8.66
C CYS A 167 -4.97 -16.09 10.10
N ARG A 168 -3.94 -15.93 10.92
CA ARG A 168 -4.11 -15.44 12.31
C ARG A 168 -4.56 -13.99 12.34
N ASP A 169 -3.94 -13.13 11.55
CA ASP A 169 -4.24 -11.70 11.53
C ASP A 169 -5.65 -11.44 10.97
N LEU A 170 -6.01 -12.09 9.88
CA LEU A 170 -7.30 -11.90 9.21
C LEU A 170 -8.49 -12.44 10.01
N ARG A 171 -8.28 -13.40 10.93
CA ARG A 171 -9.34 -13.85 11.86
C ARG A 171 -9.82 -12.76 12.81
N GLN A 172 -9.05 -11.70 12.99
CA GLN A 172 -9.42 -10.56 13.84
C GLN A 172 -10.30 -9.54 13.14
N TYR A 173 -10.55 -9.73 11.85
CA TYR A 173 -11.34 -8.79 11.06
C TYR A 173 -12.83 -9.05 11.21
N THR A 174 -13.59 -7.97 11.36
CA THR A 174 -15.05 -8.00 11.41
C THR A 174 -15.65 -8.24 10.02
N SER A 175 -15.00 -7.69 8.97
CA SER A 175 -15.44 -7.86 7.59
C SER A 175 -14.24 -7.79 6.64
N ILE A 176 -14.26 -8.62 5.61
CA ILE A 176 -13.22 -8.68 4.59
C ILE A 176 -13.86 -8.72 3.22
N THR A 177 -13.55 -7.73 2.40
CA THR A 177 -13.78 -7.78 0.96
C THR A 177 -12.44 -7.77 0.25
N VAL A 178 -12.30 -8.61 -0.76
CA VAL A 178 -11.08 -8.71 -1.56
C VAL A 178 -11.36 -8.31 -2.99
N ARG A 179 -10.40 -7.61 -3.61
CA ARG A 179 -10.44 -7.40 -5.05
C ARG A 179 -10.01 -8.70 -5.73
N SER A 180 -10.93 -9.37 -6.42
CA SER A 180 -10.60 -10.53 -7.24
C SER A 180 -9.60 -10.10 -8.32
N SER A 181 -8.34 -10.46 -8.17
CA SER A 181 -7.46 -10.57 -9.32
C SER A 181 -7.94 -11.80 -10.08
N GLY A 182 -8.65 -11.60 -11.18
CA GLY A 182 -9.14 -12.67 -12.02
C GLY A 182 -8.02 -13.57 -12.54
N ALA A 183 -7.64 -14.55 -11.78
CA ALA A 183 -6.89 -15.72 -12.13
C ALA A 183 -7.09 -16.73 -11.00
N SER A 184 -8.29 -17.20 -10.84
CA SER A 184 -8.50 -18.53 -10.30
C SER A 184 -7.87 -19.47 -11.31
N SER A 185 -6.72 -19.99 -11.03
CA SER A 185 -6.23 -21.23 -11.61
C SER A 185 -7.15 -22.35 -11.11
N ARG A 186 -8.32 -22.47 -11.72
CA ARG A 186 -8.99 -23.77 -11.72
C ARG A 186 -8.02 -24.73 -12.41
N PRO A 187 -7.60 -25.84 -11.79
CA PRO A 187 -6.90 -26.88 -12.54
C PRO A 187 -7.81 -27.25 -13.72
N ARG A 188 -7.29 -27.14 -14.94
CA ARG A 188 -7.95 -27.72 -16.10
C ARG A 188 -8.12 -29.21 -15.79
N GLN A 189 -9.34 -29.63 -15.58
CA GLN A 189 -9.66 -31.04 -15.67
C GLN A 189 -9.36 -31.43 -17.12
N SER A 190 -8.33 -32.24 -17.31
CA SER A 190 -8.10 -32.92 -18.57
C SER A 190 -9.36 -33.73 -18.91
N PRO A 191 -9.89 -33.67 -20.13
CA PRO A 191 -10.92 -34.59 -20.55
C PRO A 191 -10.36 -36.01 -20.44
N ALA A 192 -11.14 -36.91 -19.88
CA ALA A 192 -10.83 -38.33 -19.86
C ALA A 192 -10.64 -38.84 -21.31
N PRO A 193 -9.67 -39.71 -21.57
CA PRO A 193 -9.57 -40.36 -22.87
C PRO A 193 -10.75 -41.31 -23.05
N ASP A 194 -11.38 -41.24 -24.21
CA ASP A 194 -12.36 -42.22 -24.69
C ASP A 194 -11.72 -43.60 -24.91
#